data_447d805bbb83768645784ae695877a43
#
_entry.id   447d805bbb83768645784ae695877a43
#
_cell.length_a   1.000
_cell.length_b   1.000
_cell.length_c   1.000
_cell.angle_alpha   90.00
_cell.angle_beta   90.00
_cell.angle_gamma   90.00
#
_symmetry.space_group_name_H-M   'P 1'
#
loop_
_entity.id
_entity.type
_entity.pdbx_description
1 polymer ?
#
loop_
_entity_poly.entity_id
_entity_poly.type
_entity_poly.pdbx_seq_one_letter_code
_entity_poly.pdbx_strand_id
1 'polypeptide(L)' 'MQQPPPPQSPHSASARPDNSRWTGDKAAEFIKVLAGCGMVARAARSVGMSRQAAYRLRARAPQFAFLWDEAVKVAAA' A
#
# COMPACT_ATOMS: atom_id res chain seq x y z
N MET A 1 -2.78 -29.53 -29.51
CA MET A 1 -2.83 -29.00 -29.26
C MET A 1 -2.94 -28.16 -28.51
N GLN A 2 -2.99 -27.86 -28.27
CA GLN A 2 -3.01 -27.17 -27.60
C GLN A 2 -2.96 -26.30 -26.80
N GLN A 3 -2.98 -25.83 -26.51
CA GLN A 3 -2.91 -25.07 -25.77
C GLN A 3 -2.88 -24.36 -25.00
N PRO A 4 -2.86 -23.97 -24.70
CA PRO A 4 -2.76 -23.26 -23.92
C PRO A 4 -2.93 -22.44 -23.23
N PRO A 5 -2.95 -22.17 -22.97
CA PRO A 5 -3.00 -21.40 -22.16
C PRO A 5 -3.08 -20.62 -21.50
N PRO A 6 -3.06 -20.39 -21.36
CA PRO A 6 -3.04 -19.61 -20.60
C PRO A 6 -3.14 -18.84 -19.94
N PRO A 7 -3.17 -18.75 -19.94
CA PRO A 7 -3.20 -18.01 -19.16
C PRO A 7 -3.28 -17.31 -18.44
N GLN A 8 -3.30 -17.38 -18.53
CA GLN A 8 -3.29 -16.87 -17.77
C GLN A 8 -3.12 -16.18 -17.15
N SER A 9 -3.03 -16.32 -17.42
CA SER A 9 -2.75 -15.70 -16.81
C SER A 9 -2.73 -14.97 -16.38
N PRO A 10 -2.82 -14.85 -16.58
CA PRO A 10 -2.63 -14.26 -15.99
C PRO A 10 -2.75 -13.82 -15.29
N HIS A 11 -2.70 -14.14 -15.39
CA HIS A 11 -2.63 -13.86 -14.53
C HIS A 11 -2.38 -13.32 -13.91
N SER A 12 -2.26 -13.60 -14.22
CA SER A 12 -1.82 -13.23 -13.62
C SER A 12 -1.70 -12.69 -13.01
N ALA A 13 -1.75 -12.73 -13.25
CA ALA A 13 -1.51 -12.23 -12.66
C ALA A 13 -1.29 -11.92 -12.00
N SER A 14 -1.17 -12.19 -12.10
CA SER A 14 -0.94 -12.03 -11.32
C SER A 14 -0.34 -11.57 -10.61
N ALA A 15 0.14 -11.72 -10.75
CA ALA A 15 1.01 -11.05 -9.93
C ALA A 15 0.50 -9.90 -9.24
N ARG A 16 -0.43 -9.52 -9.61
CA ARG A 16 -1.04 -8.51 -8.98
C ARG A 16 -1.47 -8.80 -7.66
N PRO A 17 -1.61 -10.00 -7.23
CA PRO A 17 -1.99 -10.30 -5.88
C PRO A 17 -1.05 -9.68 -4.89
N ASP A 18 0.18 -9.54 -5.23
CA ASP A 18 1.12 -8.96 -4.33
C ASP A 18 0.84 -7.52 -4.04
N ASN A 19 0.20 -6.84 -4.95
CA ASN A 19 -0.09 -5.45 -4.77
C ASN A 19 -1.22 -5.20 -3.82
N SER A 20 -2.04 -6.21 -3.52
CA SER A 20 -3.12 -6.04 -2.59
C SER A 20 -2.73 -6.38 -1.17
N ARG A 21 -1.45 -6.75 -0.95
CA ARG A 21 -0.99 -7.16 0.33
C ARG A 21 -0.01 -6.17 0.89
N TRP A 22 -0.16 -5.81 2.16
CA TRP A 22 0.80 -4.97 2.82
C TRP A 22 2.02 -5.79 3.20
N THR A 23 3.19 -5.17 3.06
CA THR A 23 4.46 -5.74 3.51
C THR A 23 5.15 -4.67 4.32
N GLY A 24 6.22 -5.04 5.00
CA GLY A 24 6.99 -4.07 5.76
C GLY A 24 7.53 -2.96 4.88
N ASP A 25 7.99 -3.33 3.67
CA ASP A 25 8.53 -2.35 2.74
C ASP A 25 7.46 -1.37 2.26
N LYS A 26 6.27 -1.87 1.95
CA LYS A 26 5.19 -1.00 1.52
C LYS A 26 4.76 -0.07 2.63
N ALA A 27 4.67 -0.59 3.85
CA ALA A 27 4.28 0.23 4.99
C ALA A 27 5.31 1.34 5.22
N ALA A 28 6.59 1.02 5.14
CA ALA A 28 7.64 2.02 5.33
C ALA A 28 7.60 3.08 4.24
N GLU A 29 7.39 2.66 3.00
CA GLU A 29 7.32 3.61 1.89
C GLU A 29 6.08 4.49 2.00
N PHE A 30 4.95 3.91 2.41
CA PHE A 30 3.73 4.67 2.62
C PHE A 30 3.96 5.78 3.63
N ILE A 31 4.56 5.43 4.76
CA ILE A 31 4.84 6.41 5.82
C ILE A 31 5.78 7.50 5.33
N LYS A 32 6.79 7.12 4.58
CA LYS A 32 7.76 8.06 4.03
C LYS A 32 7.07 9.08 3.10
N VAL A 33 6.24 8.60 2.20
CA VAL A 33 5.53 9.49 1.27
C VAL A 33 4.55 10.36 2.04
N LEU A 34 3.85 9.77 3.01
CA LEU A 34 2.90 10.53 3.81
C LEU A 34 3.59 11.67 4.57
N ALA A 35 4.77 11.41 5.11
CA ALA A 35 5.53 12.45 5.81
C ALA A 35 5.95 13.57 4.86
N GLY A 36 6.12 13.25 3.58
CA GLY A 36 6.53 14.25 2.60
C GLY A 36 5.39 15.09 2.05
N CYS A 37 4.17 14.56 2.02
CA CYS A 37 3.06 15.27 1.36
C CYS A 37 1.82 15.44 2.22
N GLY A 38 1.67 14.65 3.26
CA GLY A 38 0.50 14.73 4.13
C GLY A 38 -0.77 14.23 3.51
N MET A 39 -0.70 13.55 2.36
CA MET A 39 -1.88 13.11 1.64
C MET A 39 -1.96 11.60 1.60
N VAL A 40 -2.96 11.07 2.31
CA VAL A 40 -3.13 9.62 2.41
C VAL A 40 -3.35 8.97 1.04
N ALA A 41 -4.18 9.60 0.20
CA ALA A 41 -4.46 9.03 -1.10
C ALA A 41 -3.20 8.91 -1.96
N ARG A 42 -2.34 9.91 -1.90
CA ARG A 42 -1.11 9.90 -2.67
C ARG A 42 -0.15 8.84 -2.12
N ALA A 43 -0.02 8.77 -0.80
CA ALA A 43 0.87 7.79 -0.18
C ALA A 43 0.41 6.37 -0.49
N ALA A 44 -0.90 6.12 -0.42
CA ALA A 44 -1.44 4.80 -0.72
C ALA A 44 -1.16 4.43 -2.17
N ARG A 45 -1.39 5.37 -3.08
CA ARG A 45 -1.17 5.12 -4.49
C ARG A 45 0.29 4.79 -4.79
N SER A 46 1.21 5.43 -4.07
CA SER A 46 2.63 5.21 -4.30
C SER A 46 3.06 3.77 -4.03
N VAL A 47 2.32 3.04 -3.21
CA VAL A 47 2.62 1.65 -2.91
C VAL A 47 1.60 0.70 -3.52
N GLY A 48 0.77 1.20 -4.45
CA GLY A 48 -0.19 0.36 -5.14
C GLY A 48 -1.37 -0.07 -4.30
N MET A 49 -1.70 0.69 -3.25
CA MET A 49 -2.80 0.37 -2.36
C MET A 49 -3.88 1.43 -2.45
N SER A 50 -5.10 1.09 -2.04
CA SER A 50 -6.15 2.07 -1.99
C SER A 50 -6.11 2.80 -0.65
N ARG A 51 -6.74 3.96 -0.62
CA ARG A 51 -6.86 4.71 0.61
C ARG A 51 -7.58 3.90 1.68
N GLN A 52 -8.64 3.19 1.28
CA GLN A 52 -9.36 2.33 2.21
C GLN A 52 -8.50 1.24 2.80
N ALA A 53 -7.65 0.63 1.97
CA ALA A 53 -6.74 -0.40 2.45
C ALA A 53 -5.80 0.16 3.51
N ALA A 54 -5.35 1.39 3.31
CA ALA A 54 -4.46 2.03 4.28
C ALA A 54 -5.18 2.25 5.61
N TYR A 55 -6.42 2.72 5.56
CA TYR A 55 -7.18 2.91 6.80
C TYR A 55 -7.49 1.60 7.51
N ARG A 56 -7.71 0.53 6.75
CA ARG A 56 -7.92 -0.78 7.37
C ARG A 56 -6.68 -1.26 8.09
N LEU A 57 -5.53 -1.06 7.48
CA LEU A 57 -4.29 -1.45 8.14
C LEU A 57 -4.09 -0.62 9.40
N ARG A 58 -4.34 0.68 9.32
CA ARG A 58 -4.25 1.55 10.48
C ARG A 58 -5.13 1.06 11.62
N ALA A 59 -6.33 0.58 11.30
CA ALA A 59 -7.28 0.16 12.32
C ALA A 59 -6.82 -1.09 13.08
N ARG A 60 -6.03 -1.95 12.42
CA ARG A 60 -5.63 -3.21 13.05
C ARG A 60 -4.17 -3.28 13.45
N ALA A 61 -3.38 -2.26 13.10
CA ALA A 61 -1.95 -2.26 13.38
C ALA A 61 -1.58 -0.99 14.15
N PRO A 62 -1.57 -1.05 15.48
CA PRO A 62 -1.33 0.15 16.29
C PRO A 62 0.00 0.83 15.99
N GLN A 63 1.02 0.06 15.69
CA GLN A 63 2.31 0.63 15.38
C GLN A 63 2.28 1.42 14.08
N PHE A 64 1.56 0.90 13.09
CA PHE A 64 1.40 1.61 11.84
C PHE A 64 0.61 2.91 12.07
N ALA A 65 -0.42 2.85 12.92
CA ALA A 65 -1.20 4.03 13.26
C ALA A 65 -0.34 5.09 13.94
N PHE A 66 0.55 4.67 14.80
CA PHE A 66 1.46 5.59 15.47
C PHE A 66 2.38 6.27 14.45
N LEU A 67 2.96 5.50 13.55
CA LEU A 67 3.85 6.05 12.54
C LEU A 67 3.10 6.97 11.58
N TRP A 68 1.88 6.62 11.27
CA TRP A 68 1.01 7.46 10.45
C TRP A 68 0.82 8.83 11.09
N ASP A 69 0.46 8.84 12.38
CA ASP A 69 0.24 10.11 13.07
C ASP A 69 1.51 10.95 13.12
N GLU A 70 2.65 10.31 13.31
CA GLU A 70 3.92 11.03 13.31
C GLU A 70 4.23 11.58 11.92
N ALA A 71 3.94 10.82 10.88
CA ALA A 71 4.18 11.26 9.52
C ALA A 71 3.34 12.48 9.17
N VAL A 72 2.09 12.49 9.60
CA VAL A 72 1.21 13.62 9.35
C VAL A 72 1.73 14.88 10.07
N LYS A 73 2.26 14.72 11.26
CA LYS A 73 2.85 15.84 11.99
C LYS A 73 4.06 16.41 11.26
N VAL A 74 4.90 15.52 10.73
CA VAL A 74 6.07 15.95 9.97
C VAL A 74 5.64 16.71 8.72
N ALA A 75 4.62 16.20 8.02
CA ALA A 75 4.14 16.87 6.82
C ALA A 75 3.55 18.25 7.12
N ALA A 76 2.95 18.41 8.30
CA ALA A 76 2.35 19.68 8.68
C ALA A 76 3.36 20.68 9.21
N ALA A 77 4.50 20.19 9.59
CA ALA A 77 5.55 21.07 10.09
C ALA A 77 6.19 21.81 8.94
#